data_85cd63662e2d142a06a0a3dddd939388
#
_entry.id   85cd63662e2d142a06a0a3dddd939388
#
_cell.length_a   1.000
_cell.length_b   1.000
_cell.length_c   1.000
_cell.angle_alpha   90.00
_cell.angle_beta   90.00
_cell.angle_gamma   90.00
#
_symmetry.space_group_name_H-M   'P 1'
#
loop_
_entity.id
_entity.type
_entity.pdbx_description
1 polymer ?
#
loop_
_entity_poly.entity_id
_entity_poly.type
_entity_poly.pdbx_seq_one_letter_code
_entity_poly.pdbx_strand_id
1 'polypeptide(L)'
;YLHGAVYADIYQVYGRSKAKQYLESNYEAYQDIKKIIEMEQIECDFKENIAYVGASDTTNAKKLDCQIRLFKSWGFEVLENRLKNCQISMGLKQQAIFHPLKYLKGLLAQCKHIDIYEHSLVTGSMHQDGLVCLEVNGFKVQARQVVWMTRYPPNLQHGYFFRIIQEKEHVIFQEGQSN
;
A
#
# COMPACT_ATOMS: atom_id res chain seq x y z
N TYR A 1 -7.17 -2.10 -3.61
CA TYR A 1 -7.24 -0.63 -3.78
C TYR A 1 -8.33 0.05 -2.93
N LEU A 2 -9.18 -0.71 -2.22
CA LEU A 2 -10.09 -0.17 -1.21
C LEU A 2 -9.38 -0.19 0.15
N HIS A 3 -9.13 0.99 0.73
CA HIS A 3 -8.54 1.14 2.06
C HIS A 3 -9.11 2.39 2.74
N GLY A 4 -9.86 2.19 3.80
CA GLY A 4 -10.51 3.25 4.56
C GLY A 4 -11.35 4.23 3.69
N ALA A 5 -11.43 5.47 4.14
CA ALA A 5 -12.12 6.57 3.44
C ALA A 5 -11.15 7.58 2.78
N VAL A 6 -9.94 7.13 2.42
CA VAL A 6 -8.84 7.97 1.93
C VAL A 6 -9.21 8.78 0.66
N TYR A 7 -10.03 8.23 -0.20
CA TYR A 7 -10.45 8.93 -1.43
C TYR A 7 -11.33 10.15 -1.14
N ALA A 8 -12.14 10.08 -0.08
CA ALA A 8 -12.91 11.24 0.37
C ALA A 8 -11.98 12.31 0.97
N ASP A 9 -10.95 11.93 1.72
CA ASP A 9 -9.98 12.87 2.26
C ASP A 9 -9.16 13.54 1.14
N ILE A 10 -8.68 12.78 0.16
CA ILE A 10 -8.00 13.34 -1.02
C ILE A 10 -8.93 14.27 -1.81
N TYR A 11 -10.20 13.87 -1.98
CA TYR A 11 -11.18 14.71 -2.67
C TYR A 11 -11.38 16.05 -1.95
N GLN A 12 -11.50 16.05 -0.63
CA GLN A 12 -11.68 17.26 0.15
C GLN A 12 -10.50 18.22 0.06
N VAL A 13 -9.27 17.70 0.03
CA VAL A 13 -8.05 18.52 0.04
C VAL A 13 -7.59 18.90 -1.37
N TYR A 14 -7.65 17.99 -2.32
CA TYR A 14 -7.03 18.12 -3.64
C TYR A 14 -8.03 18.06 -4.81
N GLY A 15 -9.31 17.87 -4.52
CA GLY A 15 -10.38 17.83 -5.52
C GLY A 15 -10.51 16.48 -6.25
N ARG A 16 -11.55 16.43 -7.10
CA ARG A 16 -12.02 15.21 -7.77
C ARG A 16 -10.97 14.57 -8.68
N SER A 17 -10.22 15.37 -9.41
CA SER A 17 -9.22 14.88 -10.37
C SER A 17 -8.11 14.11 -9.67
N LYS A 18 -7.59 14.64 -8.56
CA LYS A 18 -6.54 14.00 -7.78
C LYS A 18 -7.02 12.72 -7.08
N ALA A 19 -8.25 12.73 -6.54
CA ALA A 19 -8.82 11.54 -5.95
C ALA A 19 -9.03 10.42 -6.99
N LYS A 20 -9.45 10.78 -8.21
CA LYS A 20 -9.59 9.81 -9.31
C LYS A 20 -8.23 9.28 -9.77
N GLN A 21 -7.25 10.14 -9.95
CA GLN A 21 -5.88 9.74 -10.31
C GLN A 21 -5.28 8.77 -9.28
N TYR A 22 -5.49 9.02 -7.99
CA TYR A 22 -5.06 8.13 -6.93
C TYR A 22 -5.74 6.74 -7.00
N LEU A 23 -7.06 6.72 -7.29
CA LEU A 23 -7.79 5.47 -7.51
C LEU A 23 -7.24 4.69 -8.72
N GLU A 24 -7.06 5.37 -9.86
CA GLU A 24 -6.54 4.76 -11.09
C GLU A 24 -5.17 4.13 -10.85
N SER A 25 -4.24 4.84 -10.21
CA SER A 25 -2.91 4.30 -9.89
C SER A 25 -2.97 3.07 -8.97
N ASN A 26 -3.86 3.06 -7.98
CA ASN A 26 -4.02 1.90 -7.10
C ASN A 26 -4.68 0.71 -7.80
N TYR A 27 -5.61 0.99 -8.72
CA TYR A 27 -6.24 -0.05 -9.52
C TYR A 27 -5.25 -0.67 -10.51
N GLU A 28 -4.44 0.15 -11.19
CA GLU A 28 -3.35 -0.31 -12.06
C GLU A 28 -2.35 -1.17 -11.28
N ALA A 29 -1.90 -0.72 -10.11
CA ALA A 29 -1.01 -1.49 -9.26
C ALA A 29 -1.59 -2.86 -8.85
N TYR A 30 -2.90 -2.93 -8.59
CA TYR A 30 -3.58 -4.20 -8.33
C TYR A 30 -3.51 -5.13 -9.56
N GLN A 31 -3.78 -4.60 -10.76
CA GLN A 31 -3.71 -5.39 -12.00
C GLN A 31 -2.28 -5.86 -12.29
N ASP A 32 -1.28 -5.02 -12.05
CA ASP A 32 0.13 -5.37 -12.24
C ASP A 32 0.57 -6.47 -11.28
N ILE A 33 0.20 -6.40 -10.00
CA ILE A 33 0.49 -7.46 -9.03
C ILE A 33 -0.14 -8.78 -9.48
N LYS A 34 -1.40 -8.77 -9.87
CA LYS A 34 -2.11 -9.96 -10.37
C LYS A 34 -1.40 -10.55 -11.58
N LYS A 35 -1.07 -9.71 -12.56
CA LYS A 35 -0.35 -10.10 -13.78
C LYS A 35 1.02 -10.72 -13.47
N ILE A 36 1.78 -10.12 -12.55
CA ILE A 36 3.09 -10.66 -12.13
C ILE A 36 2.91 -12.04 -11.49
N ILE A 37 1.94 -12.20 -10.60
CA ILE A 37 1.66 -13.49 -9.95
C ILE A 37 1.35 -14.57 -10.99
N GLU A 38 0.53 -14.24 -11.98
CA GLU A 38 0.14 -15.17 -13.05
C GLU A 38 1.32 -15.50 -13.99
N MET A 39 2.07 -14.48 -14.43
CA MET A 39 3.20 -14.66 -15.37
C MET A 39 4.36 -15.41 -14.74
N GLU A 40 4.71 -15.10 -13.50
CA GLU A 40 5.84 -15.70 -12.78
C GLU A 40 5.43 -16.94 -11.97
N GLN A 41 4.15 -17.33 -12.03
CA GLN A 41 3.59 -18.49 -11.33
C GLN A 41 3.91 -18.47 -9.81
N ILE A 42 3.75 -17.30 -9.18
CA ILE A 42 4.07 -17.12 -7.76
C ILE A 42 2.97 -17.71 -6.89
N GLU A 43 3.28 -18.76 -6.17
CA GLU A 43 2.38 -19.37 -5.17
C GLU A 43 2.36 -18.53 -3.87
N CYS A 44 1.48 -17.55 -3.81
CA CYS A 44 1.36 -16.63 -2.68
C CYS A 44 -0.04 -16.59 -2.05
N ASP A 45 -0.82 -17.67 -2.19
CA ASP A 45 -2.19 -17.76 -1.70
C ASP A 45 -3.10 -16.63 -2.23
N PHE A 46 -2.84 -16.15 -3.45
CA PHE A 46 -3.62 -15.08 -4.06
C PHE A 46 -5.06 -15.52 -4.28
N LYS A 47 -6.00 -14.75 -3.73
CA LYS A 47 -7.43 -15.01 -3.87
C LYS A 47 -8.17 -13.70 -4.06
N GLU A 48 -8.89 -13.58 -5.16
CA GLU A 48 -9.83 -12.46 -5.34
C GLU A 48 -10.98 -12.56 -4.35
N ASN A 49 -11.36 -11.41 -3.82
CA ASN A 49 -12.41 -11.32 -2.82
C ASN A 49 -13.11 -9.95 -2.91
N ILE A 50 -14.16 -9.78 -2.13
CA ILE A 50 -14.80 -8.50 -1.91
C ILE A 50 -14.20 -7.90 -0.64
N ALA A 51 -13.71 -6.66 -0.72
CA ALA A 51 -13.32 -5.93 0.47
C ALA A 51 -14.43 -4.97 0.90
N TYR A 52 -14.60 -4.83 2.20
CA TYR A 52 -15.59 -3.96 2.80
C TYR A 52 -14.93 -2.94 3.73
N VAL A 53 -15.45 -1.73 3.72
CA VAL A 53 -15.14 -0.67 4.68
C VAL A 53 -16.44 -0.23 5.33
N GLY A 54 -16.44 -0.12 6.65
CA GLY A 54 -17.58 0.34 7.43
C GLY A 54 -17.21 1.48 8.37
N ALA A 55 -18.19 2.33 8.69
CA ALA A 55 -18.07 3.39 9.67
C ALA A 55 -19.19 3.29 10.69
N SER A 56 -18.82 3.32 11.98
CA SER A 56 -19.75 3.25 13.10
C SER A 56 -20.04 4.60 13.75
N ASP A 57 -19.20 5.59 13.53
CA ASP A 57 -19.40 6.96 14.01
C ASP A 57 -19.84 7.91 12.89
N THR A 58 -20.49 9.01 13.27
CA THR A 58 -21.08 9.96 12.33
C THR A 58 -20.07 10.68 11.45
N THR A 59 -18.87 10.95 11.96
CA THR A 59 -17.83 11.67 11.21
C THR A 59 -17.29 10.80 10.08
N ASN A 60 -16.89 9.58 10.40
CA ASN A 60 -16.41 8.62 9.41
C ASN A 60 -17.54 8.16 8.47
N ALA A 61 -18.80 8.08 8.95
CA ALA A 61 -19.94 7.78 8.10
C ALA A 61 -20.15 8.84 7.01
N LYS A 62 -20.01 10.12 7.32
CA LYS A 62 -20.10 11.20 6.30
C LYS A 62 -18.97 11.12 5.27
N LYS A 63 -17.76 10.81 5.69
CA LYS A 63 -16.62 10.59 4.78
C LYS A 63 -16.87 9.40 3.86
N LEU A 64 -17.33 8.29 4.41
CA LEU A 64 -17.60 7.07 3.66
C LEU A 64 -18.76 7.26 2.67
N ASP A 65 -19.80 7.99 3.04
CA ASP A 65 -20.90 8.36 2.13
C ASP A 65 -20.39 9.22 0.95
N CYS A 66 -19.51 10.18 1.22
CA CYS A 66 -18.84 10.94 0.16
C CYS A 66 -18.06 10.01 -0.78
N GLN A 67 -17.28 9.07 -0.23
CA GLN A 67 -16.51 8.10 -1.01
C GLN A 67 -17.42 7.20 -1.86
N ILE A 68 -18.53 6.70 -1.33
CA ILE A 68 -19.52 5.90 -2.08
C ILE A 68 -20.02 6.68 -3.30
N ARG A 69 -20.40 7.94 -3.11
CA ARG A 69 -20.85 8.80 -4.22
C ARG A 69 -19.77 9.01 -5.27
N LEU A 70 -18.51 9.20 -4.86
CA LEU A 70 -17.38 9.33 -5.77
C LEU A 70 -17.21 8.06 -6.62
N PHE A 71 -17.16 6.88 -5.99
CA PHE A 71 -16.97 5.61 -6.69
C PHE A 71 -18.12 5.32 -7.67
N LYS A 72 -19.37 5.54 -7.26
CA LYS A 72 -20.52 5.43 -8.17
C LYS A 72 -20.41 6.37 -9.36
N SER A 73 -19.99 7.61 -9.12
CA SER A 73 -19.80 8.62 -10.18
C SER A 73 -18.63 8.33 -11.13
N TRP A 74 -17.72 7.44 -10.75
CA TRP A 74 -16.64 6.91 -11.57
C TRP A 74 -16.99 5.57 -12.24
N GLY A 75 -18.23 5.09 -12.07
CA GLY A 75 -18.75 3.88 -12.72
C GLY A 75 -18.49 2.58 -11.95
N PHE A 76 -18.06 2.65 -10.70
CA PHE A 76 -17.88 1.44 -9.89
C PHE A 76 -19.21 0.94 -9.32
N GLU A 77 -19.41 -0.39 -9.36
CA GLU A 77 -20.46 -1.07 -8.63
C GLU A 77 -20.12 -1.11 -7.14
N VAL A 78 -20.83 -0.37 -6.32
CA VAL A 78 -20.63 -0.32 -4.87
C VAL A 78 -21.68 -1.15 -4.16
N LEU A 79 -21.23 -2.10 -3.32
CA LEU A 79 -22.10 -2.88 -2.44
C LEU A 79 -22.26 -2.11 -1.13
N GLU A 80 -23.49 -1.62 -0.88
CA GLU A 80 -23.76 -0.80 0.29
C GLU A 80 -24.38 -1.60 1.44
N ASN A 81 -24.12 -1.14 2.68
CA ASN A 81 -24.81 -1.59 3.90
C ASN A 81 -24.79 -3.12 4.11
N ARG A 82 -23.68 -3.77 3.81
CA ARG A 82 -23.51 -5.22 3.99
C ARG A 82 -22.86 -5.63 5.32
N LEU A 83 -22.28 -4.67 6.04
CA LEU A 83 -21.68 -4.93 7.36
C LEU A 83 -22.71 -4.64 8.46
N LYS A 84 -22.82 -5.56 9.40
CA LYS A 84 -23.59 -5.37 10.64
C LYS A 84 -22.80 -4.42 11.58
N ASN A 85 -23.51 -3.70 12.45
CA ASN A 85 -22.94 -2.79 13.44
C ASN A 85 -22.18 -1.57 12.87
N CYS A 86 -22.45 -1.20 11.63
CA CYS A 86 -21.99 0.02 11.01
C CYS A 86 -23.17 0.93 10.66
N GLN A 87 -23.00 2.26 10.77
CA GLN A 87 -23.99 3.21 10.28
C GLN A 87 -24.08 3.19 8.76
N ILE A 88 -22.93 2.98 8.11
CA ILE A 88 -22.79 2.86 6.67
C ILE A 88 -21.63 1.93 6.35
N SER A 89 -21.72 1.19 5.26
CA SER A 89 -20.62 0.41 4.73
C SER A 89 -20.63 0.39 3.21
N MET A 90 -19.45 0.27 2.63
CA MET A 90 -19.26 0.02 1.20
C MET A 90 -18.39 -1.20 0.97
N GLY A 91 -18.71 -1.95 -0.08
CA GLY A 91 -17.89 -3.06 -0.56
C GLY A 91 -17.53 -2.85 -2.03
N LEU A 92 -16.37 -3.31 -2.42
CA LEU A 92 -15.92 -3.37 -3.81
C LEU A 92 -15.52 -4.79 -4.17
N LYS A 93 -15.96 -5.23 -5.33
CA LYS A 93 -15.46 -6.44 -5.99
C LYS A 93 -14.03 -6.22 -6.51
N GLN A 94 -13.39 -7.28 -7.00
CA GLN A 94 -12.04 -7.22 -7.57
C GLN A 94 -10.99 -6.67 -6.58
N GLN A 95 -11.12 -7.04 -5.33
CA GLN A 95 -10.07 -6.90 -4.33
C GLN A 95 -9.39 -8.26 -4.17
N ALA A 96 -8.24 -8.30 -3.54
CA ALA A 96 -7.56 -9.57 -3.31
C ALA A 96 -6.89 -9.62 -1.94
N ILE A 97 -6.70 -10.83 -1.49
CA ILE A 97 -5.83 -11.17 -0.37
C ILE A 97 -4.72 -12.08 -0.90
N PHE A 98 -3.54 -11.95 -0.37
CA PHE A 98 -2.40 -12.82 -0.67
C PHE A 98 -1.42 -12.80 0.50
N HIS A 99 -0.47 -13.73 0.51
CA HIS A 99 0.57 -13.79 1.54
C HIS A 99 1.78 -12.96 1.12
N PRO A 100 2.06 -11.80 1.75
CA PRO A 100 3.09 -10.86 1.28
C PRO A 100 4.49 -11.47 1.22
N LEU A 101 4.87 -12.27 2.25
CA LEU A 101 6.20 -12.89 2.29
C LEU A 101 6.37 -13.97 1.21
N LYS A 102 5.32 -14.75 0.90
CA LYS A 102 5.39 -15.71 -0.21
C LYS A 102 5.53 -14.98 -1.55
N TYR A 103 4.78 -13.88 -1.73
CA TYR A 103 4.88 -13.04 -2.93
C TYR A 103 6.30 -12.48 -3.11
N LEU A 104 6.86 -11.87 -2.05
CA LEU A 104 8.23 -11.33 -2.09
C LEU A 104 9.27 -12.41 -2.37
N LYS A 105 9.16 -13.58 -1.72
CA LYS A 105 10.08 -14.70 -1.99
C LYS A 105 9.97 -15.20 -3.43
N GLY A 106 8.76 -15.27 -3.97
CA GLY A 106 8.54 -15.63 -5.36
C GLY A 106 9.17 -14.63 -6.33
N LEU A 107 9.00 -13.32 -6.09
CA LEU A 107 9.66 -12.28 -6.87
C LEU A 107 11.18 -12.40 -6.83
N LEU A 108 11.75 -12.56 -5.64
CA LEU A 108 13.20 -12.69 -5.45
C LEU A 108 13.77 -13.91 -6.17
N ALA A 109 13.03 -15.01 -6.21
CA ALA A 109 13.46 -16.22 -6.93
C ALA A 109 13.60 -15.99 -8.45
N GLN A 110 12.89 -15.01 -9.01
CA GLN A 110 13.01 -14.62 -10.42
C GLN A 110 14.17 -13.65 -10.69
N CYS A 111 14.65 -12.97 -9.66
CA CYS A 111 15.71 -11.97 -9.77
C CYS A 111 17.11 -12.61 -9.78
N LYS A 112 17.51 -13.28 -10.88
CA LYS A 112 18.77 -14.03 -11.01
C LYS A 112 20.04 -13.18 -10.99
N HIS A 113 19.93 -11.85 -11.09
CA HIS A 113 21.06 -10.92 -11.23
C HIS A 113 21.13 -9.90 -10.09
N ILE A 114 20.49 -10.19 -8.97
CA ILE A 114 20.49 -9.32 -7.79
C ILE A 114 21.21 -10.03 -6.66
N ASP A 115 22.22 -9.36 -6.10
CA ASP A 115 22.86 -9.79 -4.87
C ASP A 115 22.10 -9.20 -3.67
N ILE A 116 21.71 -10.06 -2.74
CA ILE A 116 20.94 -9.68 -1.55
C ILE A 116 21.82 -9.86 -0.33
N TYR A 117 21.98 -8.80 0.43
CA TYR A 117 22.78 -8.77 1.67
C TYR A 117 21.84 -8.51 2.85
N GLU A 118 21.47 -9.57 3.56
CA GLU A 118 20.75 -9.47 4.84
C GLU A 118 21.69 -9.00 5.96
N HIS A 119 21.12 -8.50 7.05
CA HIS A 119 21.86 -7.99 8.21
C HIS A 119 22.87 -6.88 7.86
N SER A 120 22.65 -6.16 6.79
CA SER A 120 23.53 -5.12 6.25
C SER A 120 22.92 -3.74 6.48
N LEU A 121 23.12 -3.21 7.68
CA LEU A 121 22.57 -1.92 8.08
C LEU A 121 23.36 -0.79 7.41
N VAL A 122 22.67 0.03 6.62
CA VAL A 122 23.21 1.27 6.06
C VAL A 122 23.08 2.38 7.10
N THR A 123 24.20 2.91 7.58
CA THR A 123 24.26 3.93 8.63
C THR A 123 24.52 5.34 8.08
N GLY A 124 25.03 5.46 6.87
CA GLY A 124 25.32 6.74 6.24
C GLY A 124 25.40 6.67 4.73
N SER A 125 25.24 7.83 4.10
CA SER A 125 25.50 8.00 2.67
C SER A 125 26.09 9.38 2.40
N MET A 126 27.03 9.44 1.45
CA MET A 126 27.59 10.69 0.95
C MET A 126 27.82 10.62 -0.56
N HIS A 127 27.73 11.75 -1.23
CA HIS A 127 28.10 11.86 -2.63
C HIS A 127 29.59 12.21 -2.74
N GLN A 128 30.34 11.42 -3.48
CA GLN A 128 31.76 11.62 -3.73
C GLN A 128 32.09 11.21 -5.18
N ASP A 129 32.75 12.10 -5.94
CA ASP A 129 33.26 11.84 -7.30
C ASP A 129 32.21 11.25 -8.27
N GLY A 130 30.96 11.72 -8.19
CA GLY A 130 29.84 11.25 -9.02
C GLY A 130 29.26 9.89 -8.60
N LEU A 131 29.74 9.33 -7.51
CA LEU A 131 29.22 8.10 -6.89
C LEU A 131 28.54 8.39 -5.55
N VAL A 132 27.70 7.48 -5.12
CA VAL A 132 27.16 7.45 -3.78
C VAL A 132 27.94 6.45 -2.95
N CYS A 133 28.62 6.92 -1.91
CA CYS A 133 29.30 6.08 -0.94
C CYS A 133 28.35 5.80 0.22
N LEU A 134 28.06 4.54 0.46
CA LEU A 134 27.29 4.06 1.61
C LEU A 134 28.21 3.52 2.69
N GLU A 135 27.87 3.78 3.93
CA GLU A 135 28.46 3.10 5.08
C GLU A 135 27.53 1.96 5.51
N VAL A 136 28.04 0.73 5.42
CA VAL A 136 27.27 -0.50 5.70
C VAL A 136 28.05 -1.35 6.70
N ASN A 137 27.57 -1.46 7.94
CA ASN A 137 28.25 -2.19 9.02
C ASN A 137 29.74 -1.82 9.18
N GLY A 138 30.11 -0.54 8.98
CA GLY A 138 31.50 -0.07 9.04
C GLY A 138 32.31 -0.24 7.76
N PHE A 139 31.76 -0.85 6.71
CA PHE A 139 32.35 -0.94 5.38
C PHE A 139 31.84 0.14 4.45
N LYS A 140 32.62 0.52 3.45
CA LYS A 140 32.20 1.46 2.41
C LYS A 140 31.79 0.70 1.16
N VAL A 141 30.58 0.99 0.67
CA VAL A 141 30.03 0.46 -0.57
C VAL A 141 29.80 1.63 -1.52
N GLN A 142 30.30 1.55 -2.74
CA GLN A 142 30.11 2.57 -3.76
C GLN A 142 29.06 2.14 -4.78
N ALA A 143 28.14 3.03 -5.12
CA ALA A 143 27.10 2.81 -6.11
C ALA A 143 26.94 4.02 -7.02
N ARG A 144 26.55 3.78 -8.28
CA ARG A 144 26.18 4.88 -9.21
C ARG A 144 24.86 5.52 -8.83
N GLN A 145 23.92 4.71 -8.35
CA GLN A 145 22.60 5.15 -7.92
C GLN A 145 22.19 4.36 -6.68
N VAL A 146 21.43 5.00 -5.80
CA VAL A 146 20.87 4.39 -4.60
C VAL A 146 19.38 4.70 -4.57
N VAL A 147 18.57 3.65 -4.42
CA VAL A 147 17.12 3.78 -4.23
C VAL A 147 16.80 3.41 -2.78
N TRP A 148 16.31 4.37 -2.03
CA TRP A 148 15.87 4.16 -0.66
C TRP A 148 14.45 3.64 -0.64
N MET A 149 14.30 2.35 -0.34
CA MET A 149 12.98 1.70 -0.19
C MET A 149 12.65 1.44 1.29
N THR A 150 13.29 2.18 2.17
CA THR A 150 13.09 2.14 3.60
C THR A 150 11.92 3.03 4.00
N ARG A 151 11.26 2.71 5.11
CA ARG A 151 10.15 3.53 5.65
C ARG A 151 10.62 4.96 5.95
N TYR A 152 11.85 5.10 6.43
CA TYR A 152 12.54 6.36 6.66
C TYR A 152 13.92 6.29 6.03
N PRO A 153 14.23 7.15 5.06
CA PRO A 153 15.60 7.23 4.56
C PRO A 153 16.53 7.71 5.68
N PRO A 154 17.72 7.09 5.84
CA PRO A 154 18.64 7.40 6.95
C PRO A 154 19.15 8.85 6.94
N ASN A 155 19.14 9.51 5.79
CA ASN A 155 19.59 10.89 5.61
C ASN A 155 18.41 11.83 5.36
N LEU A 156 17.44 11.88 6.27
CA LEU A 156 16.36 12.86 6.24
C LEU A 156 16.93 14.26 6.51
N GLN A 157 17.41 14.93 5.46
CA GLN A 157 17.76 16.34 5.54
C GLN A 157 16.49 17.19 5.55
N HIS A 158 16.47 18.21 6.42
CA HIS A 158 15.55 19.34 6.40
C HIS A 158 14.03 19.05 6.56
N GLY A 159 13.63 18.65 7.76
CA GLY A 159 12.25 18.85 8.21
C GLY A 159 11.20 17.84 7.72
N TYR A 160 11.55 16.84 6.94
CA TYR A 160 10.62 15.76 6.59
C TYR A 160 10.16 14.97 7.82
N PHE A 161 11.01 14.88 8.85
CA PHE A 161 10.68 14.25 10.11
C PHE A 161 9.41 14.86 10.76
N PHE A 162 9.22 16.17 10.64
CA PHE A 162 8.03 16.86 11.19
C PHE A 162 6.77 16.70 10.33
N ARG A 163 6.88 16.09 9.14
CA ARG A 163 5.76 15.86 8.22
C ARG A 163 5.26 14.42 8.20
N ILE A 164 5.95 13.53 8.92
CA ILE A 164 5.60 12.11 8.98
C ILE A 164 4.94 11.83 10.32
N ILE A 165 3.66 11.49 10.29
CA ILE A 165 2.90 11.05 11.46
C ILE A 165 2.87 9.53 11.43
N GLN A 166 3.31 8.90 12.51
CA GLN A 166 3.18 7.45 12.68
C GLN A 166 1.90 7.15 13.43
N GLU A 167 1.06 6.33 12.83
CA GLU A 167 -0.10 5.75 13.48
C GLU A 167 0.11 4.24 13.65
N LYS A 168 -0.29 3.71 14.80
CA LYS A 168 -0.22 2.29 15.08
C LYS A 168 -1.61 1.69 14.94
N GLU A 169 -1.77 0.82 13.97
CA GLU A 169 -3.00 0.06 13.77
C GLU A 169 -2.90 -1.30 14.47
N HIS A 170 -4.00 -1.73 15.06
CA HIS A 170 -4.14 -3.05 15.65
C HIS A 170 -5.05 -3.90 14.75
N VAL A 171 -4.55 -5.04 14.30
CA VAL A 171 -5.31 -6.00 13.51
C VAL A 171 -5.72 -7.16 14.41
N ILE A 172 -7.01 -7.41 14.48
CA ILE A 172 -7.57 -8.55 15.23
C ILE A 172 -8.06 -9.58 14.20
N PHE A 173 -7.53 -10.80 14.28
CA PHE A 173 -8.03 -11.91 13.50
C PHE A 173 -9.04 -12.69 14.35
N GLN A 174 -10.23 -12.87 13.81
CA GLN A 174 -11.26 -13.70 14.41
C GLN A 174 -11.64 -14.80 13.42
N GLU A 175 -11.54 -16.06 13.84
CA GLU A 175 -12.11 -17.17 13.04
C GLU A 175 -13.62 -17.01 13.00
N GLY A 176 -14.16 -16.81 11.79
CA GLY A 176 -15.58 -16.73 11.57
C GLY A 176 -16.20 -18.13 11.71
N GLN A 177 -17.14 -18.30 12.62
CA GLN A 177 -18.05 -19.43 12.53
C GLN A 177 -18.89 -19.21 11.26
N SER A 178 -18.66 -20.02 10.24
CA SER A 178 -19.55 -20.10 9.09
C SER A 178 -20.88 -20.68 9.54
N ASN A 179 -21.92 -19.82 9.62
CA ASN A 179 -23.29 -20.23 9.67
C ASN A 179 -23.83 -20.40 8.25
#